data_e02e2345484664337ea2c3cab991288a
#
_entry.id   e02e2345484664337ea2c3cab991288a
#
_cell.length_a   1.000
_cell.length_b   1.000
_cell.length_c   1.000
_cell.angle_alpha   90.00
_cell.angle_beta   90.00
_cell.angle_gamma   90.00
#
_symmetry.space_group_name_H-M   'P 1'
#
loop_
_entity.id
_entity.type
_entity.pdbx_description
1 polymer ?
#
loop_
_entity_poly.entity_id
_entity_poly.type
_entity_poly.pdbx_seq_one_letter_code
_entity_poly.pdbx_strand_id
1 'polypeptide(L)'
;MWAARLLPVGIVLAAVNLRPAITSLGALMEEVRDGLGMSGGVAGLLTSVPSLCFAVFGVTAPRLARRYGPGAVVCVGMAAITAGLLIRPYVGGTAGFLAASSLALMGIAVSNVLMPVIVKRYFPDRVGTMTGLYSMALALGTSLAAAATVPMTRALGGGWQPGLAVWGLLAAAAVLPWLPFVRQRGARGANGAGDGPGGAPSLAGAGPGAGAADAGAGSAGAGTARAGRAAGPEGRAEAGPEGAGQAPALRITRSPTAWALAVFFGLQATAAYITMGWMAQIFRDAGVSAGTAGLLLAVIMMMGVPLAFVIPRMATRLPRQGPMVVVLGLCGLAGYAGLYFAPVTGAWAWALLLGVSNCAFPLALTMVGMRARTSGGVAQLSAFAQSTGYLISIPGPILVGLLYQHSGGWGLPILLMSLLMVPQMVVGVLAGRDRTVEDEVTAR
;
A
#
# COMPACT_ATOMS: atom_id res chain seq x y z
N MET A 1 -28.68 5.53 -11.50
CA MET A 1 -28.80 4.27 -10.72
C MET A 1 -27.79 3.20 -11.14
N TRP A 2 -27.50 2.97 -12.43
CA TRP A 2 -26.54 1.94 -12.90
C TRP A 2 -25.09 2.18 -12.45
N ALA A 3 -24.60 3.43 -12.49
CA ALA A 3 -23.23 3.77 -12.08
C ALA A 3 -22.94 3.43 -10.61
N ALA A 4 -23.92 3.59 -9.71
CA ALA A 4 -23.74 3.25 -8.31
C ALA A 4 -23.65 1.72 -8.05
N ARG A 5 -24.27 0.90 -8.91
CA ARG A 5 -24.18 -0.57 -8.82
C ARG A 5 -22.86 -1.12 -9.39
N LEU A 6 -22.27 -0.42 -10.38
CA LEU A 6 -20.98 -0.81 -10.98
C LEU A 6 -19.78 -0.41 -10.12
N LEU A 7 -19.92 0.56 -9.22
CA LEU A 7 -18.81 1.10 -8.44
C LEU A 7 -18.14 0.07 -7.50
N PRO A 8 -18.89 -0.78 -6.74
CA PRO A 8 -18.26 -1.84 -5.95
C PRO A 8 -17.45 -2.82 -6.79
N VAL A 9 -17.99 -3.21 -7.94
CA VAL A 9 -17.28 -4.08 -8.91
C VAL A 9 -16.03 -3.38 -9.44
N GLY A 10 -16.13 -2.10 -9.78
CA GLY A 10 -15.00 -1.28 -10.21
C GLY A 10 -13.90 -1.17 -9.14
N ILE A 11 -14.26 -1.00 -7.87
CA ILE A 11 -13.32 -0.96 -6.74
C ILE A 11 -12.59 -2.31 -6.61
N VAL A 12 -13.32 -3.42 -6.65
CA VAL A 12 -12.74 -4.77 -6.54
C VAL A 12 -11.81 -5.07 -7.71
N LEU A 13 -12.26 -4.84 -8.94
CA LEU A 13 -11.43 -5.08 -10.13
C LEU A 13 -10.20 -4.19 -10.14
N ALA A 14 -10.33 -2.92 -9.79
CA ALA A 14 -9.17 -2.04 -9.65
C ALA A 14 -8.21 -2.57 -8.58
N ALA A 15 -8.69 -2.94 -7.38
CA ALA A 15 -7.87 -3.44 -6.29
C ALA A 15 -7.09 -4.70 -6.66
N VAL A 16 -7.72 -5.67 -7.33
CA VAL A 16 -7.06 -6.89 -7.82
C VAL A 16 -5.91 -6.54 -8.77
N ASN A 17 -6.00 -5.44 -9.52
CA ASN A 17 -4.99 -5.04 -10.51
C ASN A 17 -3.85 -4.17 -9.95
N LEU A 18 -3.92 -3.69 -8.70
CA LEU A 18 -2.91 -2.77 -8.15
C LEU A 18 -1.58 -3.45 -7.76
N ARG A 19 -1.48 -4.75 -7.74
CA ARG A 19 -0.26 -5.48 -7.31
C ARG A 19 0.32 -6.44 -8.34
N PRO A 20 -0.45 -7.02 -9.26
CA PRO A 20 0.07 -7.98 -10.25
C PRO A 20 1.26 -7.47 -11.04
N ALA A 21 1.33 -6.17 -11.37
CA ALA A 21 2.45 -5.58 -12.07
C ALA A 21 3.82 -5.80 -11.40
N ILE A 22 3.83 -5.84 -10.05
CA ILE A 22 5.04 -6.02 -9.24
C ILE A 22 5.28 -7.50 -8.98
N THR A 23 4.27 -8.23 -8.51
CA THR A 23 4.42 -9.63 -8.11
C THR A 23 4.61 -10.59 -9.28
N SER A 24 3.95 -10.36 -10.42
CA SER A 24 4.19 -11.14 -11.62
C SER A 24 5.62 -10.97 -12.16
N LEU A 25 6.14 -9.75 -12.07
CA LEU A 25 7.52 -9.47 -12.43
C LEU A 25 8.50 -10.21 -11.49
N GLY A 26 8.27 -10.15 -10.18
CA GLY A 26 9.09 -10.88 -9.21
C GLY A 26 9.09 -12.40 -9.42
N ALA A 27 7.97 -12.98 -9.87
CA ALA A 27 7.87 -14.40 -10.18
C ALA A 27 8.64 -14.81 -11.46
N LEU A 28 8.86 -13.88 -12.40
CA LEU A 28 9.57 -14.08 -13.67
C LEU A 28 10.84 -13.23 -13.76
N MET A 29 11.41 -12.82 -12.62
CA MET A 29 12.54 -11.89 -12.60
C MET A 29 13.76 -12.44 -13.35
N GLU A 30 14.03 -13.73 -13.25
CA GLU A 30 15.15 -14.40 -13.92
C GLU A 30 14.97 -14.36 -15.43
N GLU A 31 13.81 -14.81 -15.93
CA GLU A 31 13.51 -14.84 -17.36
C GLU A 31 13.54 -13.44 -18.00
N VAL A 32 13.08 -12.44 -17.26
CA VAL A 32 13.10 -11.04 -17.71
C VAL A 32 14.52 -10.49 -17.73
N ARG A 33 15.31 -10.77 -16.70
CA ARG A 33 16.71 -10.36 -16.64
C ARG A 33 17.53 -10.95 -17.79
N ASP A 34 17.40 -12.27 -17.99
CA ASP A 34 18.14 -12.98 -19.02
C ASP A 34 17.68 -12.55 -20.42
N GLY A 35 16.36 -12.40 -20.63
CA GLY A 35 15.79 -11.98 -21.91
C GLY A 35 16.14 -10.54 -22.31
N LEU A 36 16.42 -9.66 -21.36
CA LEU A 36 16.77 -8.25 -21.60
C LEU A 36 18.24 -7.92 -21.30
N GLY A 37 19.04 -8.90 -20.88
CA GLY A 37 20.44 -8.69 -20.50
C GLY A 37 20.61 -7.72 -19.32
N MET A 38 19.69 -7.73 -18.35
CA MET A 38 19.70 -6.79 -17.23
C MET A 38 20.73 -7.18 -16.18
N SER A 39 21.50 -6.21 -15.70
CA SER A 39 22.32 -6.37 -14.50
C SER A 39 21.47 -6.47 -13.23
N GLY A 40 22.02 -7.06 -12.16
CA GLY A 40 21.36 -7.11 -10.84
C GLY A 40 20.99 -5.72 -10.29
N GLY A 41 21.86 -4.73 -10.51
CA GLY A 41 21.60 -3.34 -10.12
C GLY A 41 20.39 -2.74 -10.85
N VAL A 42 20.24 -3.01 -12.15
CA VAL A 42 19.07 -2.56 -12.95
C VAL A 42 17.79 -3.26 -12.50
N ALA A 43 17.86 -4.57 -12.20
CA ALA A 43 16.71 -5.29 -11.63
C ALA A 43 16.33 -4.75 -10.24
N GLY A 44 17.32 -4.38 -9.42
CA GLY A 44 17.11 -3.70 -8.14
C GLY A 44 16.46 -2.32 -8.32
N LEU A 45 16.89 -1.54 -9.30
CA LEU A 45 16.26 -0.27 -9.67
C LEU A 45 14.78 -0.50 -10.05
N LEU A 46 14.51 -1.48 -10.90
CA LEU A 46 13.15 -1.82 -11.33
C LEU A 46 12.22 -2.15 -10.15
N THR A 47 12.73 -2.88 -9.16
CA THR A 47 11.97 -3.21 -7.93
C THR A 47 11.83 -2.03 -6.96
N SER A 48 12.61 -0.95 -7.14
CA SER A 48 12.51 0.30 -6.38
C SER A 48 11.58 1.34 -7.03
N VAL A 49 11.26 1.21 -8.33
CA VAL A 49 10.37 2.14 -9.05
C VAL A 49 8.99 2.29 -8.36
N PRO A 50 8.35 1.22 -7.80
CA PRO A 50 7.10 1.39 -7.07
C PRO A 50 7.20 2.41 -5.93
N SER A 51 8.26 2.34 -5.11
CA SER A 51 8.49 3.28 -4.01
C SER A 51 8.60 4.73 -4.51
N LEU A 52 9.34 4.93 -5.59
CA LEU A 52 9.49 6.25 -6.22
C LEU A 52 8.13 6.77 -6.72
N CYS A 53 7.36 5.92 -7.40
CA CYS A 53 6.02 6.29 -7.88
C CYS A 53 5.09 6.66 -6.72
N PHE A 54 5.10 5.91 -5.62
CA PHE A 54 4.29 6.23 -4.45
C PHE A 54 4.75 7.52 -3.75
N ALA A 55 6.04 7.79 -3.68
CA ALA A 55 6.57 9.04 -3.12
C ALA A 55 6.11 10.27 -3.92
N VAL A 56 6.15 10.20 -5.25
CA VAL A 56 5.78 11.31 -6.14
C VAL A 56 4.26 11.45 -6.27
N PHE A 57 3.59 10.35 -6.61
CA PHE A 57 2.15 10.37 -6.94
C PHE A 57 1.26 10.31 -5.70
N GLY A 58 1.79 9.89 -4.55
CA GLY A 58 1.12 10.00 -3.25
C GLY A 58 0.73 11.44 -2.93
N VAL A 59 1.60 12.41 -3.28
CA VAL A 59 1.36 13.85 -3.06
C VAL A 59 0.55 14.49 -4.20
N THR A 60 0.72 14.03 -5.43
CA THR A 60 0.09 14.67 -6.61
C THR A 60 -1.32 14.15 -6.91
N ALA A 61 -1.63 12.88 -6.59
CA ALA A 61 -2.92 12.25 -6.85
C ALA A 61 -4.12 13.02 -6.24
N PRO A 62 -4.07 13.54 -4.99
CA PRO A 62 -5.16 14.35 -4.44
C PRO A 62 -5.37 15.67 -5.19
N ARG A 63 -4.31 16.29 -5.72
CA ARG A 63 -4.40 17.51 -6.54
C ARG A 63 -5.09 17.22 -7.87
N LEU A 64 -4.71 16.13 -8.54
CA LEU A 64 -5.34 15.66 -9.78
C LEU A 64 -6.82 15.32 -9.55
N ALA A 65 -7.14 14.66 -8.45
CA ALA A 65 -8.52 14.31 -8.10
C ALA A 65 -9.41 15.53 -7.85
N ARG A 66 -8.86 16.61 -7.27
CA ARG A 66 -9.58 17.88 -7.13
C ARG A 66 -9.85 18.53 -8.48
N ARG A 67 -8.88 18.52 -9.39
CA ARG A 67 -9.00 19.16 -10.71
C ARG A 67 -9.87 18.35 -11.67
N TYR A 68 -9.70 17.03 -11.73
CA TYR A 68 -10.33 16.17 -12.74
C TYR A 68 -11.39 15.20 -12.18
N GLY A 69 -11.60 15.14 -10.87
CA GLY A 69 -12.47 14.18 -10.19
C GLY A 69 -11.82 12.83 -9.96
N PRO A 70 -12.08 12.18 -8.80
CA PRO A 70 -11.38 10.96 -8.42
C PRO A 70 -11.66 9.79 -9.39
N GLY A 71 -12.90 9.64 -9.88
CA GLY A 71 -13.26 8.55 -10.81
C GLY A 71 -12.56 8.66 -12.17
N ALA A 72 -12.46 9.87 -12.74
CA ALA A 72 -11.75 10.10 -14.00
C ALA A 72 -10.24 9.83 -13.85
N VAL A 73 -9.64 10.27 -12.74
CA VAL A 73 -8.22 10.05 -12.46
C VAL A 73 -7.90 8.56 -12.27
N VAL A 74 -8.78 7.80 -11.59
CA VAL A 74 -8.64 6.34 -11.48
C VAL A 74 -8.81 5.66 -12.84
N CYS A 75 -9.75 6.10 -13.67
CA CYS A 75 -9.91 5.56 -15.03
C CYS A 75 -8.62 5.73 -15.85
N VAL A 76 -8.03 6.92 -15.84
CA VAL A 76 -6.74 7.19 -16.51
C VAL A 76 -5.62 6.35 -15.87
N GLY A 77 -5.62 6.21 -14.55
CA GLY A 77 -4.68 5.34 -13.84
C GLY A 77 -4.78 3.88 -14.29
N MET A 78 -5.99 3.32 -14.38
CA MET A 78 -6.22 1.96 -14.86
C MET A 78 -5.82 1.79 -16.33
N ALA A 79 -6.09 2.79 -17.18
CA ALA A 79 -5.63 2.80 -18.58
C ALA A 79 -4.09 2.83 -18.66
N ALA A 80 -3.42 3.60 -17.81
CA ALA A 80 -1.94 3.62 -17.73
C ALA A 80 -1.38 2.28 -17.27
N ILE A 81 -2.02 1.61 -16.30
CA ILE A 81 -1.66 0.24 -15.87
C ILE A 81 -1.78 -0.71 -17.06
N THR A 82 -2.91 -0.69 -17.76
CA THR A 82 -3.17 -1.53 -18.93
C THR A 82 -2.11 -1.32 -20.01
N ALA A 83 -1.88 -0.06 -20.41
CA ALA A 83 -0.92 0.28 -21.44
C ALA A 83 0.51 -0.14 -21.02
N GLY A 84 0.92 0.17 -19.80
CA GLY A 84 2.24 -0.19 -19.29
C GLY A 84 2.45 -1.71 -19.24
N LEU A 85 1.47 -2.49 -18.80
CA LEU A 85 1.55 -3.95 -18.74
C LEU A 85 1.56 -4.63 -20.10
N LEU A 86 0.82 -4.11 -21.08
CA LEU A 86 0.77 -4.66 -22.43
C LEU A 86 2.00 -4.27 -23.26
N ILE A 87 2.52 -3.06 -23.07
CA ILE A 87 3.65 -2.54 -23.84
C ILE A 87 4.98 -3.12 -23.30
N ARG A 88 5.18 -3.17 -21.97
CA ARG A 88 6.48 -3.50 -21.38
C ARG A 88 7.13 -4.79 -21.86
N PRO A 89 6.41 -5.91 -22.14
CA PRO A 89 7.04 -7.16 -22.57
C PRO A 89 7.59 -7.11 -24.01
N TYR A 90 7.13 -6.17 -24.83
CA TYR A 90 7.41 -6.13 -26.27
C TYR A 90 8.26 -4.94 -26.70
N VAL A 91 8.70 -4.09 -25.78
CA VAL A 91 9.46 -2.84 -26.12
C VAL A 91 10.93 -3.09 -26.48
N GLY A 92 11.41 -4.30 -26.52
CA GLY A 92 12.70 -4.63 -27.13
C GLY A 92 13.95 -4.03 -26.44
N GLY A 93 13.90 -3.68 -25.13
CA GLY A 93 15.09 -3.19 -24.44
C GLY A 93 14.81 -2.76 -22.98
N THR A 94 15.87 -2.76 -22.17
CA THR A 94 15.81 -2.46 -20.73
C THR A 94 15.22 -1.08 -20.44
N ALA A 95 15.62 -0.04 -21.19
CA ALA A 95 15.11 1.33 -20.98
C ALA A 95 13.61 1.43 -21.28
N GLY A 96 13.16 0.83 -22.37
CA GLY A 96 11.73 0.78 -22.72
C GLY A 96 10.91 -0.01 -21.69
N PHE A 97 11.45 -1.14 -21.22
CA PHE A 97 10.82 -1.96 -20.18
C PHE A 97 10.67 -1.16 -18.87
N LEU A 98 11.70 -0.42 -18.44
CA LEU A 98 11.66 0.45 -17.27
C LEU A 98 10.63 1.58 -17.45
N ALA A 99 10.59 2.23 -18.61
CA ALA A 99 9.63 3.31 -18.89
C ALA A 99 8.18 2.81 -18.88
N ALA A 100 7.89 1.70 -19.55
CA ALA A 100 6.56 1.09 -19.55
C ALA A 100 6.14 0.57 -18.16
N SER A 101 7.09 0.00 -17.42
CA SER A 101 6.85 -0.40 -16.01
C SER A 101 6.56 0.82 -15.14
N SER A 102 7.29 1.93 -15.32
CA SER A 102 7.04 3.19 -14.60
C SER A 102 5.65 3.75 -14.90
N LEU A 103 5.20 3.67 -16.16
CA LEU A 103 3.84 4.07 -16.56
C LEU A 103 2.77 3.25 -15.80
N ALA A 104 2.93 1.92 -15.75
CA ALA A 104 2.02 1.07 -15.00
C ALA A 104 2.02 1.40 -13.50
N LEU A 105 3.21 1.57 -12.91
CA LEU A 105 3.39 1.85 -11.48
C LEU A 105 2.89 3.23 -11.07
N MET A 106 2.99 4.22 -11.96
CA MET A 106 2.34 5.53 -11.78
C MET A 106 0.82 5.40 -11.70
N GLY A 107 0.21 4.64 -12.61
CA GLY A 107 -1.22 4.35 -12.57
C GLY A 107 -1.64 3.64 -11.28
N ILE A 108 -0.83 2.68 -10.81
CA ILE A 108 -1.01 1.97 -9.53
C ILE A 108 -0.96 2.94 -8.35
N ALA A 109 0.06 3.80 -8.28
CA ALA A 109 0.24 4.73 -7.17
C ALA A 109 -0.94 5.71 -7.07
N VAL A 110 -1.34 6.30 -8.19
CA VAL A 110 -2.48 7.22 -8.25
C VAL A 110 -3.79 6.53 -7.86
N SER A 111 -4.07 5.35 -8.40
CA SER A 111 -5.31 4.61 -8.12
C SER A 111 -5.37 4.17 -6.65
N ASN A 112 -4.27 3.67 -6.10
CA ASN A 112 -4.17 3.22 -4.71
C ASN A 112 -4.45 4.38 -3.71
N VAL A 113 -3.90 5.57 -3.97
CA VAL A 113 -4.14 6.76 -3.15
C VAL A 113 -5.60 7.20 -3.18
N LEU A 114 -6.27 7.05 -4.33
CA LEU A 114 -7.63 7.56 -4.50
C LEU A 114 -8.71 6.57 -4.10
N MET A 115 -8.43 5.27 -3.97
CA MET A 115 -9.43 4.27 -3.58
C MET A 115 -10.12 4.57 -2.24
N PRO A 116 -9.42 4.88 -1.14
CA PRO A 116 -10.07 5.24 0.12
C PRO A 116 -10.93 6.51 0.00
N VAL A 117 -10.50 7.47 -0.82
CA VAL A 117 -11.27 8.71 -1.09
C VAL A 117 -12.58 8.38 -1.80
N ILE A 118 -12.54 7.49 -2.78
CA ILE A 118 -13.72 7.02 -3.52
C ILE A 118 -14.66 6.27 -2.59
N VAL A 119 -14.13 5.34 -1.79
CA VAL A 119 -14.93 4.58 -0.81
C VAL A 119 -15.65 5.53 0.14
N LYS A 120 -14.95 6.48 0.76
CA LYS A 120 -15.55 7.45 1.69
C LYS A 120 -16.57 8.36 1.02
N ARG A 121 -16.35 8.75 -0.24
CA ARG A 121 -17.24 9.64 -0.98
C ARG A 121 -18.55 8.97 -1.41
N TYR A 122 -18.49 7.73 -1.87
CA TYR A 122 -19.64 7.04 -2.49
C TYR A 122 -20.32 6.04 -1.57
N PHE A 123 -19.65 5.61 -0.49
CA PHE A 123 -20.17 4.65 0.49
C PHE A 123 -19.96 5.11 1.93
N PRO A 124 -20.45 6.33 2.32
CA PRO A 124 -20.20 6.88 3.66
C PRO A 124 -20.71 5.96 4.78
N ASP A 125 -21.86 5.28 4.56
CA ASP A 125 -22.49 4.39 5.55
C ASP A 125 -21.85 2.98 5.61
N ARG A 126 -20.97 2.64 4.67
CA ARG A 126 -20.36 1.31 4.52
C ARG A 126 -18.85 1.37 4.30
N VAL A 127 -18.19 2.40 4.80
CA VAL A 127 -16.75 2.63 4.61
C VAL A 127 -15.95 1.40 5.04
N GLY A 128 -16.20 0.86 6.22
CA GLY A 128 -15.48 -0.31 6.74
C GLY A 128 -15.62 -1.54 5.86
N THR A 129 -16.84 -1.87 5.40
CA THR A 129 -17.09 -3.02 4.52
C THR A 129 -16.41 -2.86 3.17
N MET A 130 -16.50 -1.67 2.55
CA MET A 130 -15.88 -1.41 1.24
C MET A 130 -14.36 -1.37 1.32
N THR A 131 -13.80 -0.85 2.40
CA THR A 131 -12.36 -0.86 2.68
C THR A 131 -11.85 -2.29 2.90
N GLY A 132 -12.59 -3.09 3.68
CA GLY A 132 -12.27 -4.51 3.85
C GLY A 132 -12.28 -5.28 2.53
N LEU A 133 -13.31 -5.08 1.71
CA LEU A 133 -13.44 -5.70 0.39
C LEU A 133 -12.27 -5.27 -0.54
N TYR A 134 -11.91 -3.99 -0.56
CA TYR A 134 -10.77 -3.46 -1.28
C TYR A 134 -9.45 -4.12 -0.84
N SER A 135 -9.22 -4.23 0.48
CA SER A 135 -8.00 -4.83 1.04
C SER A 135 -7.89 -6.32 0.73
N MET A 136 -9.01 -7.05 0.82
CA MET A 136 -9.06 -8.47 0.42
C MET A 136 -8.78 -8.65 -1.07
N ALA A 137 -9.39 -7.83 -1.92
CA ALA A 137 -9.19 -7.87 -3.37
C ALA A 137 -7.72 -7.55 -3.74
N LEU A 138 -7.11 -6.59 -3.05
CA LEU A 138 -5.69 -6.23 -3.22
C LEU A 138 -4.77 -7.41 -2.87
N ALA A 139 -5.01 -8.06 -1.74
CA ALA A 139 -4.23 -9.22 -1.30
C ALA A 139 -4.45 -10.43 -2.21
N LEU A 140 -5.70 -10.66 -2.64
CA LEU A 140 -6.03 -11.72 -3.60
C LEU A 140 -5.29 -11.51 -4.93
N GLY A 141 -5.31 -10.29 -5.48
CA GLY A 141 -4.60 -9.96 -6.72
C GLY A 141 -3.09 -10.17 -6.60
N THR A 142 -2.51 -9.81 -5.45
CA THR A 142 -1.08 -10.01 -5.15
C THR A 142 -0.72 -11.50 -5.13
N SER A 143 -1.49 -12.30 -4.38
CA SER A 143 -1.25 -13.74 -4.21
C SER A 143 -1.53 -14.52 -5.48
N LEU A 144 -2.59 -14.16 -6.22
CA LEU A 144 -2.93 -14.77 -7.50
C LEU A 144 -1.81 -14.53 -8.52
N ALA A 145 -1.28 -13.29 -8.59
CA ALA A 145 -0.17 -12.99 -9.48
C ALA A 145 1.09 -13.79 -9.12
N ALA A 146 1.41 -13.92 -7.84
CA ALA A 146 2.56 -14.72 -7.40
C ALA A 146 2.40 -16.21 -7.76
N ALA A 147 1.22 -16.78 -7.52
CA ALA A 147 0.96 -18.22 -7.74
C ALA A 147 0.75 -18.59 -9.21
N ALA A 148 0.00 -17.74 -9.96
CA ALA A 148 -0.48 -18.12 -11.29
C ALA A 148 0.46 -17.70 -12.42
N THR A 149 1.36 -16.73 -12.22
CA THR A 149 2.19 -16.19 -13.34
C THR A 149 3.05 -17.28 -13.97
N VAL A 150 3.76 -18.08 -13.19
CA VAL A 150 4.64 -19.14 -13.74
C VAL A 150 3.86 -20.24 -14.48
N PRO A 151 2.79 -20.87 -13.92
CA PRO A 151 2.01 -21.85 -14.66
C PRO A 151 1.33 -21.26 -15.90
N MET A 152 0.84 -20.01 -15.86
CA MET A 152 0.28 -19.33 -17.03
C MET A 152 1.33 -19.12 -18.13
N THR A 153 2.54 -18.70 -17.76
CA THR A 153 3.66 -18.52 -18.69
C THR A 153 3.95 -19.84 -19.43
N ARG A 154 3.97 -20.97 -18.71
CA ARG A 154 4.16 -22.30 -19.31
C ARG A 154 3.03 -22.68 -20.25
N ALA A 155 1.79 -22.43 -19.86
CA ALA A 155 0.61 -22.72 -20.68
C ALA A 155 0.54 -21.86 -21.97
N LEU A 156 1.16 -20.66 -21.96
CA LEU A 156 1.21 -19.73 -23.09
C LEU A 156 2.45 -19.90 -23.98
N GLY A 157 3.13 -21.05 -23.91
CA GLY A 157 4.29 -21.37 -24.76
C GLY A 157 5.65 -21.09 -24.13
N GLY A 158 5.70 -20.79 -22.81
CA GLY A 158 6.94 -20.69 -22.03
C GLY A 158 7.66 -19.34 -22.11
N GLY A 159 7.22 -18.42 -22.98
CA GLY A 159 7.79 -17.07 -23.07
C GLY A 159 7.36 -16.17 -21.90
N TRP A 160 8.28 -15.41 -21.32
CA TRP A 160 7.96 -14.48 -20.24
C TRP A 160 7.07 -13.31 -20.69
N GLN A 161 7.16 -12.94 -22.00
CA GLN A 161 6.40 -11.83 -22.58
C GLN A 161 4.87 -12.05 -22.46
N PRO A 162 4.28 -13.13 -23.00
CA PRO A 162 2.85 -13.37 -22.85
C PRO A 162 2.46 -13.61 -21.38
N GLY A 163 3.34 -14.22 -20.57
CA GLY A 163 3.11 -14.39 -19.13
C GLY A 163 2.93 -13.09 -18.36
N LEU A 164 3.65 -12.03 -18.74
CA LEU A 164 3.45 -10.69 -18.18
C LEU A 164 2.30 -9.93 -18.82
N ALA A 165 2.07 -10.08 -20.14
CA ALA A 165 1.03 -9.36 -20.88
C ALA A 165 -0.40 -9.74 -20.44
N VAL A 166 -0.61 -10.98 -20.04
CA VAL A 166 -1.93 -11.48 -19.57
C VAL A 166 -2.50 -10.62 -18.43
N TRP A 167 -1.66 -10.12 -17.53
CA TRP A 167 -2.09 -9.21 -16.45
C TRP A 167 -2.59 -7.86 -16.99
N GLY A 168 -2.10 -7.44 -18.16
CA GLY A 168 -2.61 -6.27 -18.86
C GLY A 168 -4.03 -6.44 -19.37
N LEU A 169 -4.45 -7.67 -19.76
CA LEU A 169 -5.84 -7.96 -20.16
C LEU A 169 -6.79 -7.85 -18.96
N LEU A 170 -6.36 -8.33 -17.78
CA LEU A 170 -7.13 -8.16 -16.55
C LEU A 170 -7.27 -6.68 -16.19
N ALA A 171 -6.20 -5.90 -16.36
CA ALA A 171 -6.22 -4.45 -16.14
C ALA A 171 -7.14 -3.74 -17.15
N ALA A 172 -7.17 -4.16 -18.42
CA ALA A 172 -8.08 -3.64 -19.42
C ALA A 172 -9.56 -3.85 -19.03
N ALA A 173 -9.90 -5.04 -18.54
CA ALA A 173 -11.23 -5.30 -18.03
C ALA A 173 -11.61 -4.39 -16.85
N ALA A 174 -10.64 -4.04 -16.01
CA ALA A 174 -10.85 -3.15 -14.87
C ALA A 174 -11.07 -1.68 -15.26
N VAL A 175 -10.74 -1.25 -16.48
CA VAL A 175 -11.05 0.10 -16.98
C VAL A 175 -12.56 0.30 -17.20
N LEU A 176 -13.26 -0.75 -17.65
CA LEU A 176 -14.66 -0.66 -18.10
C LEU A 176 -15.62 -0.05 -17.06
N PRO A 177 -15.62 -0.45 -15.78
CA PRO A 177 -16.49 0.12 -14.76
C PRO A 177 -16.24 1.62 -14.49
N TRP A 178 -15.07 2.15 -14.86
CA TRP A 178 -14.69 3.55 -14.60
C TRP A 178 -15.03 4.49 -15.76
N LEU A 179 -15.29 3.98 -16.98
CA LEU A 179 -15.63 4.80 -18.16
C LEU A 179 -16.83 5.74 -17.94
N PRO A 180 -17.94 5.34 -17.27
CA PRO A 180 -19.06 6.24 -17.03
C PRO A 180 -18.70 7.47 -16.20
N PHE A 181 -17.69 7.36 -15.31
CA PHE A 181 -17.27 8.46 -14.42
C PHE A 181 -16.45 9.54 -15.15
N VAL A 182 -15.86 9.22 -16.30
CA VAL A 182 -15.20 10.20 -17.17
C VAL A 182 -16.25 11.06 -17.89
N ARG A 183 -17.35 10.46 -18.33
CA ARG A 183 -18.42 11.13 -19.09
C ARG A 183 -19.29 12.07 -18.27
N GLN A 184 -19.50 11.79 -16.97
CA GLN A 184 -20.34 12.62 -16.09
C GLN A 184 -19.84 14.05 -15.90
N ARG A 185 -18.59 14.35 -16.21
CA ARG A 185 -18.01 15.69 -16.11
C ARG A 185 -18.27 16.54 -17.36
N GLY A 186 -18.38 15.96 -18.54
CA GLY A 186 -18.78 16.65 -19.74
C GLY A 186 -20.20 17.23 -19.67
N ALA A 187 -21.12 16.51 -19.01
CA ALA A 187 -22.50 16.94 -18.81
C ALA A 187 -22.66 18.02 -17.73
N ARG A 188 -21.80 18.03 -16.66
CA ARG A 188 -21.84 19.06 -15.60
C ARG A 188 -21.13 20.36 -15.99
N GLY A 189 -20.17 20.32 -16.88
CA GLY A 189 -19.50 21.51 -17.41
C GLY A 189 -20.37 22.30 -18.38
N ALA A 190 -21.36 21.65 -19.00
CA ALA A 190 -22.29 22.29 -19.92
C ALA A 190 -23.52 22.92 -19.21
N ASN A 191 -23.84 22.50 -17.98
CA ASN A 191 -25.05 22.94 -17.26
C ASN A 191 -24.79 23.72 -15.95
N GLY A 192 -23.54 24.11 -15.66
CA GLY A 192 -23.18 24.68 -14.35
C GLY A 192 -22.49 26.04 -14.41
N ALA A 193 -23.10 27.00 -15.05
CA ALA A 193 -22.88 28.42 -14.75
C ALA A 193 -23.97 28.89 -13.77
N GLY A 194 -23.85 28.51 -12.49
CA GLY A 194 -24.76 28.99 -11.46
C GLY A 194 -24.95 27.96 -10.34
N ASP A 195 -23.99 27.87 -9.45
CA ASP A 195 -24.25 27.62 -8.04
C ASP A 195 -22.93 27.80 -7.26
N GLY A 196 -23.00 28.60 -6.21
CA GLY A 196 -21.90 29.12 -5.44
C GLY A 196 -21.08 28.08 -4.63
N PRO A 197 -19.98 28.46 -3.97
CA PRO A 197 -19.01 27.56 -3.38
C PRO A 197 -19.50 26.97 -2.06
N GLY A 198 -20.16 25.81 -2.13
CA GLY A 198 -20.47 24.99 -0.96
C GLY A 198 -19.30 24.07 -0.61
N GLY A 199 -18.80 24.19 0.61
CA GLY A 199 -17.74 23.50 1.29
C GLY A 199 -17.15 22.22 0.69
N ALA A 200 -15.95 22.30 0.18
CA ALA A 200 -15.14 21.14 -0.17
C ALA A 200 -14.62 20.47 1.12
N PRO A 201 -14.89 19.16 1.35
CA PRO A 201 -14.24 18.46 2.45
C PRO A 201 -12.73 18.39 2.23
N SER A 202 -11.99 18.71 3.27
CA SER A 202 -10.52 18.61 3.31
C SER A 202 -10.05 17.22 2.89
N LEU A 203 -9.33 17.14 1.76
CA LEU A 203 -8.76 15.91 1.20
C LEU A 203 -7.39 15.56 1.81
N ALA A 204 -7.04 16.13 2.96
CA ALA A 204 -5.79 15.83 3.66
C ALA A 204 -5.97 14.54 4.47
N GLY A 205 -5.48 13.40 3.98
CA GLY A 205 -5.40 12.18 4.80
C GLY A 205 -5.52 10.82 4.13
N ALA A 206 -5.61 10.73 2.79
CA ALA A 206 -5.60 9.44 2.13
C ALA A 206 -4.22 9.11 1.55
N GLY A 207 -3.34 8.58 2.36
CA GLY A 207 -2.11 7.94 1.88
C GLY A 207 -2.39 6.53 1.35
N PRO A 208 -1.51 5.94 0.51
CA PRO A 208 -1.71 4.67 -0.20
C PRO A 208 -1.71 3.42 0.68
N GLY A 209 -2.28 3.46 1.86
CA GLY A 209 -2.33 2.35 2.80
C GLY A 209 -3.48 2.39 3.78
N ALA A 210 -4.36 3.39 3.71
CA ALA A 210 -5.44 3.56 4.69
C ALA A 210 -6.57 2.50 4.61
N GLY A 211 -6.36 1.42 3.85
CA GLY A 211 -7.39 0.42 3.57
C GLY A 211 -7.60 -0.67 4.61
N ALA A 212 -6.77 -0.78 5.64
CA ALA A 212 -6.83 -1.92 6.56
C ALA A 212 -7.24 -1.59 8.00
N ALA A 213 -7.33 -0.33 8.39
CA ALA A 213 -7.42 0.03 9.81
C ALA A 213 -8.82 0.33 10.36
N ASP A 214 -9.86 0.48 9.51
CA ASP A 214 -11.15 1.02 9.97
C ASP A 214 -12.31 0.00 10.00
N ALA A 215 -12.03 -1.31 9.93
CA ALA A 215 -13.05 -2.36 9.98
C ALA A 215 -13.26 -2.93 11.39
N GLY A 216 -13.45 -2.10 12.42
CA GLY A 216 -13.58 -2.65 13.76
C GLY A 216 -14.08 -1.76 14.89
N ALA A 217 -15.02 -0.87 14.63
CA ALA A 217 -15.76 -0.25 15.73
C ALA A 217 -17.21 -0.02 15.33
N GLY A 218 -18.04 -1.00 15.54
CA GLY A 218 -19.47 -0.95 15.35
C GLY A 218 -20.20 -1.85 16.33
N SER A 219 -20.92 -1.22 17.24
CA SER A 219 -22.04 -1.72 18.02
C SER A 219 -21.78 -2.70 19.17
N ALA A 220 -21.97 -2.20 20.37
CA ALA A 220 -22.91 -2.79 21.37
C ALA A 220 -23.08 -1.81 22.53
N GLY A 221 -24.33 -1.51 22.86
CA GLY A 221 -24.67 -0.81 24.11
C GLY A 221 -25.95 -0.02 24.04
N ALA A 222 -27.09 -0.69 23.87
CA ALA A 222 -28.36 -0.15 24.26
C ALA A 222 -28.44 -0.09 25.79
N GLY A 223 -28.70 1.05 26.37
CA GLY A 223 -28.92 1.23 27.79
C GLY A 223 -29.88 2.40 28.03
N THR A 224 -31.09 2.06 28.30
CA THR A 224 -32.24 2.88 28.64
C THR A 224 -32.06 3.75 29.90
N ALA A 225 -32.76 4.88 29.88
CA ALA A 225 -33.56 5.48 30.97
C ALA A 225 -33.11 6.89 31.39
N ARG A 226 -33.93 7.81 31.30
CA ARG A 226 -35.09 8.29 32.03
C ARG A 226 -35.08 9.80 32.23
N ALA A 227 -36.25 10.32 31.98
CA ALA A 227 -36.70 11.68 32.05
C ALA A 227 -36.35 12.47 33.33
N GLY A 228 -36.17 13.78 33.18
CA GLY A 228 -36.12 14.75 34.24
C GLY A 228 -36.27 16.18 33.72
N ARG A 229 -37.36 16.70 33.84
CA ARG A 229 -38.18 17.89 33.56
C ARG A 229 -37.59 19.20 34.08
N ALA A 230 -37.84 20.25 33.30
CA ALA A 230 -38.34 21.58 33.64
C ALA A 230 -37.35 22.77 33.73
N ALA A 231 -37.72 23.72 32.90
CA ALA A 231 -37.96 25.14 33.12
C ALA A 231 -36.81 26.16 33.06
N GLY A 232 -36.96 27.07 32.11
CA GLY A 232 -36.94 28.48 32.23
C GLY A 232 -36.02 29.22 31.27
N PRO A 233 -36.50 30.23 30.55
CA PRO A 233 -35.77 30.94 29.52
C PRO A 233 -35.07 32.18 30.10
N GLU A 234 -33.91 32.55 29.54
CA GLU A 234 -33.49 33.94 29.33
C GLU A 234 -31.98 34.00 28.99
N GLY A 235 -31.64 34.73 27.99
CA GLY A 235 -30.22 35.03 27.70
C GLY A 235 -29.80 34.91 26.22
N ARG A 236 -30.43 35.72 25.37
CA ARG A 236 -30.04 35.98 24.00
C ARG A 236 -28.67 36.64 23.98
N ALA A 237 -27.69 35.94 23.44
CA ALA A 237 -26.49 36.54 22.86
C ALA A 237 -26.19 35.81 21.55
N GLU A 238 -26.52 36.47 20.45
CA GLU A 238 -26.10 36.13 19.10
C GLU A 238 -24.57 36.30 19.03
N ALA A 239 -23.84 35.20 19.16
CA ALA A 239 -22.47 35.14 18.70
C ALA A 239 -22.51 34.60 17.25
N GLY A 240 -22.20 35.47 16.30
CA GLY A 240 -22.09 35.14 14.89
C GLY A 240 -21.09 33.99 14.65
N PRO A 241 -21.11 33.37 13.46
CA PRO A 241 -20.17 32.30 13.13
C PRO A 241 -18.77 32.90 12.99
N GLU A 242 -18.07 33.02 14.11
CA GLU A 242 -16.65 33.31 14.10
C GLU A 242 -15.91 32.16 13.42
N GLY A 243 -15.13 32.54 12.44
CA GLY A 243 -14.36 31.74 11.52
C GLY A 243 -13.85 30.42 12.09
N ALA A 244 -14.12 29.36 11.37
CA ALA A 244 -13.37 28.10 11.47
C ALA A 244 -11.90 28.41 11.13
N GLY A 245 -11.17 28.92 12.10
CA GLY A 245 -9.73 29.13 12.02
C GLY A 245 -9.11 27.79 11.66
N GLN A 246 -8.43 27.74 10.53
CA GLN A 246 -7.58 26.62 10.19
C GLN A 246 -6.66 26.38 11.39
N ALA A 247 -6.83 25.26 12.08
CA ALA A 247 -5.94 24.87 13.16
C ALA A 247 -4.49 24.99 12.63
N PRO A 248 -3.58 25.63 13.37
CA PRO A 248 -2.22 25.88 12.91
C PRO A 248 -1.61 24.57 12.46
N ALA A 249 -1.02 24.56 11.26
CA ALA A 249 -0.41 23.38 10.69
C ALA A 249 0.64 22.85 11.67
N LEU A 250 0.40 21.66 12.22
CA LEU A 250 1.31 20.98 13.14
C LEU A 250 2.69 20.87 12.49
N ARG A 251 3.74 21.34 13.15
CA ARG A 251 5.12 21.17 12.66
C ARG A 251 5.58 19.73 12.87
N ILE A 252 4.95 18.78 12.17
CA ILE A 252 5.17 17.33 12.28
C ILE A 252 6.64 16.95 12.17
N THR A 253 7.42 17.66 11.36
CA THR A 253 8.86 17.44 11.19
C THR A 253 9.69 17.64 12.46
N ARG A 254 9.13 18.24 13.52
CA ARG A 254 9.77 18.40 14.82
C ARG A 254 9.46 17.25 15.81
N SER A 255 8.50 16.39 15.51
CA SER A 255 8.11 15.26 16.37
C SER A 255 9.03 14.06 16.16
N PRO A 256 9.76 13.59 17.21
CA PRO A 256 10.51 12.35 17.16
C PRO A 256 9.64 11.12 16.85
N THR A 257 8.39 11.10 17.34
CA THR A 257 7.43 10.02 17.05
C THR A 257 7.07 9.99 15.57
N ALA A 258 6.91 11.14 14.91
CA ALA A 258 6.64 11.20 13.47
C ALA A 258 7.81 10.64 12.64
N TRP A 259 9.06 10.97 13.01
CA TRP A 259 10.24 10.41 12.37
C TRP A 259 10.40 8.91 12.62
N ALA A 260 10.16 8.45 13.87
CA ALA A 260 10.19 7.02 14.17
C ALA A 260 9.16 6.23 13.33
N LEU A 261 7.95 6.76 13.17
CA LEU A 261 6.93 6.17 12.28
C LEU A 261 7.35 6.20 10.82
N ALA A 262 7.93 7.29 10.34
CA ALA A 262 8.39 7.41 8.95
C ALA A 262 9.51 6.41 8.63
N VAL A 263 10.48 6.26 9.52
CA VAL A 263 11.58 5.28 9.36
C VAL A 263 11.07 3.86 9.50
N PHE A 264 10.20 3.58 10.46
CA PHE A 264 9.57 2.26 10.63
C PHE A 264 8.79 1.85 9.38
N PHE A 265 7.95 2.75 8.85
CA PHE A 265 7.20 2.54 7.61
C PHE A 265 8.15 2.33 6.42
N GLY A 266 9.22 3.12 6.32
CA GLY A 266 10.19 3.04 5.24
C GLY A 266 10.95 1.72 5.21
N LEU A 267 11.44 1.25 6.36
CA LEU A 267 12.12 -0.04 6.47
C LEU A 267 11.16 -1.19 6.18
N GLN A 268 9.91 -1.10 6.63
CA GLN A 268 8.88 -2.07 6.30
C GLN A 268 8.55 -2.08 4.80
N ALA A 269 8.44 -0.93 4.16
CA ALA A 269 8.23 -0.83 2.72
C ALA A 269 9.42 -1.41 1.94
N THR A 270 10.65 -1.16 2.40
CA THR A 270 11.87 -1.78 1.89
C THR A 270 11.75 -3.31 1.89
N ALA A 271 11.44 -3.90 3.04
CA ALA A 271 11.29 -5.35 3.16
C ALA A 271 10.18 -5.90 2.26
N ALA A 272 9.04 -5.20 2.16
CA ALA A 272 7.92 -5.60 1.32
C ALA A 272 8.29 -5.59 -0.18
N TYR A 273 8.97 -4.56 -0.68
CA TYR A 273 9.36 -4.49 -2.09
C TYR A 273 10.49 -5.47 -2.44
N ILE A 274 11.44 -5.69 -1.54
CA ILE A 274 12.44 -6.76 -1.70
C ILE A 274 11.74 -8.12 -1.78
N THR A 275 10.82 -8.39 -0.87
CA THR A 275 10.05 -9.66 -0.86
C THR A 275 9.27 -9.85 -2.16
N MET A 276 8.52 -8.84 -2.61
CA MET A 276 7.75 -8.94 -3.86
C MET A 276 8.62 -9.10 -5.09
N GLY A 277 9.81 -8.48 -5.12
CA GLY A 277 10.68 -8.48 -6.29
C GLY A 277 11.68 -9.64 -6.34
N TRP A 278 12.19 -10.09 -5.20
CA TRP A 278 13.33 -10.99 -5.16
C TRP A 278 13.08 -12.34 -4.47
N MET A 279 12.02 -12.47 -3.65
CA MET A 279 11.84 -13.68 -2.84
C MET A 279 11.65 -14.95 -3.67
N ALA A 280 10.90 -14.88 -4.78
CA ALA A 280 10.75 -16.02 -5.69
C ALA A 280 12.10 -16.44 -6.28
N GLN A 281 12.97 -15.47 -6.64
CA GLN A 281 14.30 -15.73 -7.16
C GLN A 281 15.21 -16.36 -6.08
N ILE A 282 15.16 -15.88 -4.83
CA ILE A 282 15.92 -16.47 -3.72
C ILE A 282 15.60 -17.96 -3.56
N PHE A 283 14.31 -18.33 -3.60
CA PHE A 283 13.92 -19.74 -3.53
C PHE A 283 14.35 -20.55 -4.75
N ARG A 284 14.28 -19.98 -5.96
CA ARG A 284 14.68 -20.64 -7.20
C ARG A 284 16.17 -20.93 -7.23
N ASP A 285 16.99 -19.94 -6.90
CA ASP A 285 18.46 -20.09 -6.86
C ASP A 285 18.91 -21.08 -5.77
N ALA A 286 18.07 -21.30 -4.75
CA ALA A 286 18.28 -22.34 -3.75
C ALA A 286 17.88 -23.74 -4.22
N GLY A 287 17.29 -23.90 -5.43
CA GLY A 287 16.89 -25.18 -6.00
C GLY A 287 15.40 -25.49 -5.91
N VAL A 288 14.56 -24.56 -5.44
CA VAL A 288 13.10 -24.72 -5.45
C VAL A 288 12.56 -24.49 -6.87
N SER A 289 11.60 -25.31 -7.30
CA SER A 289 10.99 -25.12 -8.62
C SER A 289 10.31 -23.76 -8.76
N ALA A 290 10.33 -23.17 -9.96
CA ALA A 290 9.74 -21.86 -10.22
C ALA A 290 8.26 -21.77 -9.81
N GLY A 291 7.47 -22.83 -10.05
CA GLY A 291 6.07 -22.92 -9.62
C GLY A 291 5.92 -22.89 -8.10
N THR A 292 6.73 -23.67 -7.38
CA THR A 292 6.74 -23.71 -5.91
C THR A 292 7.22 -22.38 -5.32
N ALA A 293 8.24 -21.76 -5.90
CA ALA A 293 8.74 -20.43 -5.48
C ALA A 293 7.65 -19.35 -5.61
N GLY A 294 6.86 -19.39 -6.69
CA GLY A 294 5.69 -18.52 -6.84
C GLY A 294 4.60 -18.78 -5.78
N LEU A 295 4.35 -20.04 -5.45
CA LEU A 295 3.41 -20.42 -4.37
C LEU A 295 3.91 -19.96 -2.99
N LEU A 296 5.21 -20.09 -2.69
CA LEU A 296 5.80 -19.60 -1.44
C LEU A 296 5.65 -18.07 -1.32
N LEU A 297 5.91 -17.34 -2.41
CA LEU A 297 5.64 -15.90 -2.45
C LEU A 297 4.15 -15.59 -2.24
N ALA A 298 3.26 -16.37 -2.86
CA ALA A 298 1.82 -16.22 -2.67
C ALA A 298 1.41 -16.42 -1.20
N VAL A 299 1.97 -17.42 -0.52
CA VAL A 299 1.74 -17.64 0.92
C VAL A 299 2.20 -16.47 1.76
N ILE A 300 3.42 -15.94 1.51
CA ILE A 300 3.94 -14.74 2.20
C ILE A 300 2.94 -13.59 2.07
N MET A 301 2.43 -13.34 0.87
CA MET A 301 1.49 -12.24 0.61
C MET A 301 0.09 -12.51 1.18
N MET A 302 -0.39 -13.75 1.12
CA MET A 302 -1.71 -14.14 1.61
C MET A 302 -1.84 -14.03 3.13
N MET A 303 -0.75 -14.22 3.89
CA MET A 303 -0.72 -14.04 5.35
C MET A 303 -1.19 -12.64 5.78
N GLY A 304 -1.03 -11.64 4.90
CA GLY A 304 -1.54 -10.29 5.12
C GLY A 304 -3.07 -10.22 5.24
N VAL A 305 -3.85 -11.15 4.63
CA VAL A 305 -5.32 -11.12 4.66
C VAL A 305 -5.87 -11.36 6.06
N PRO A 306 -5.63 -12.50 6.72
CA PRO A 306 -6.16 -12.75 8.06
C PRO A 306 -5.54 -11.81 9.11
N LEU A 307 -4.25 -11.53 8.99
CA LEU A 307 -3.53 -10.74 9.98
C LEU A 307 -3.83 -9.23 9.86
N ALA A 308 -4.29 -8.73 8.72
CA ALA A 308 -4.77 -7.36 8.59
C ALA A 308 -5.99 -7.06 9.49
N PHE A 309 -6.76 -8.08 9.86
CA PHE A 309 -7.87 -7.94 10.83
C PHE A 309 -7.41 -8.15 12.28
N VAL A 310 -6.45 -9.04 12.50
CA VAL A 310 -5.97 -9.39 13.84
C VAL A 310 -5.04 -8.32 14.40
N ILE A 311 -4.05 -7.89 13.62
CA ILE A 311 -3.01 -6.96 14.05
C ILE A 311 -3.57 -5.61 14.55
N PRO A 312 -4.45 -4.90 13.81
CA PRO A 312 -5.02 -3.65 14.31
C PRO A 312 -5.84 -3.82 15.58
N ARG A 313 -6.64 -4.90 15.69
CA ARG A 313 -7.43 -5.20 16.89
C ARG A 313 -6.54 -5.45 18.11
N MET A 314 -5.46 -6.18 17.95
CA MET A 314 -4.49 -6.40 19.02
C MET A 314 -3.75 -5.12 19.38
N ALA A 315 -3.31 -4.35 18.38
CA ALA A 315 -2.57 -3.11 18.58
C ALA A 315 -3.38 -2.08 19.39
N THR A 316 -4.70 -1.95 19.11
CA THR A 316 -5.57 -1.01 19.83
C THR A 316 -5.89 -1.44 21.27
N ARG A 317 -5.72 -2.73 21.62
CA ARG A 317 -5.91 -3.25 22.99
C ARG A 317 -4.67 -3.11 23.86
N LEU A 318 -3.52 -2.92 23.26
CA LEU A 318 -2.23 -2.83 23.98
C LEU A 318 -1.89 -1.36 24.26
N PRO A 319 -1.47 -1.00 25.46
CA PRO A 319 -1.03 0.36 25.81
C PRO A 319 0.24 0.75 25.03
N ARG A 320 1.07 -0.23 24.68
CA ARG A 320 2.31 -0.05 23.92
C ARG A 320 2.41 -1.13 22.85
N GLN A 321 2.70 -0.74 21.63
CA GLN A 321 2.79 -1.65 20.46
C GLN A 321 4.19 -2.28 20.32
N GLY A 322 5.17 -1.85 21.12
CA GLY A 322 6.55 -2.36 21.08
C GLY A 322 6.66 -3.89 21.08
N PRO A 323 5.99 -4.64 21.97
CA PRO A 323 6.05 -6.11 21.96
C PRO A 323 5.60 -6.73 20.64
N MET A 324 4.57 -6.18 20.00
CA MET A 324 4.12 -6.66 18.68
C MET A 324 5.18 -6.44 17.61
N VAL A 325 5.83 -5.27 17.61
CA VAL A 325 6.93 -4.95 16.67
C VAL A 325 8.06 -5.96 16.85
N VAL A 326 8.43 -6.27 18.10
CA VAL A 326 9.50 -7.24 18.39
C VAL A 326 9.13 -8.63 17.91
N VAL A 327 7.92 -9.12 18.19
CA VAL A 327 7.46 -10.44 17.73
C VAL A 327 7.49 -10.55 16.21
N LEU A 328 6.96 -9.54 15.50
CA LEU A 328 6.98 -9.52 14.04
C LEU A 328 8.41 -9.45 13.48
N GLY A 329 9.29 -8.68 14.13
CA GLY A 329 10.70 -8.60 13.77
C GLY A 329 11.45 -9.91 14.01
N LEU A 330 11.21 -10.60 15.12
CA LEU A 330 11.80 -11.91 15.40
C LEU A 330 11.33 -12.97 14.40
N CYS A 331 10.05 -12.96 14.00
CA CYS A 331 9.57 -13.82 12.91
C CYS A 331 10.34 -13.55 11.60
N GLY A 332 10.61 -12.27 11.29
CA GLY A 332 11.40 -11.89 10.11
C GLY A 332 12.84 -12.39 10.20
N LEU A 333 13.52 -12.17 11.33
CA LEU A 333 14.88 -12.65 11.55
C LEU A 333 14.97 -14.17 11.47
N ALA A 334 14.03 -14.90 12.09
CA ALA A 334 13.96 -16.36 12.00
C ALA A 334 13.72 -16.84 10.57
N GLY A 335 12.85 -16.14 9.80
CA GLY A 335 12.61 -16.44 8.39
C GLY A 335 13.86 -16.23 7.54
N TYR A 336 14.59 -15.11 7.72
CA TYR A 336 15.84 -14.84 7.00
C TYR A 336 16.97 -15.77 7.40
N ALA A 337 17.10 -16.09 8.69
CA ALA A 337 18.04 -17.09 9.17
C ALA A 337 17.76 -18.47 8.55
N GLY A 338 16.48 -18.87 8.49
CA GLY A 338 16.06 -20.09 7.83
C GLY A 338 16.39 -20.13 6.33
N LEU A 339 16.17 -19.01 5.63
CA LEU A 339 16.57 -18.88 4.21
C LEU A 339 18.09 -18.97 4.01
N TYR A 340 18.87 -18.48 4.98
CA TYR A 340 20.33 -18.53 4.90
C TYR A 340 20.88 -19.94 5.12
N PHE A 341 20.41 -20.65 6.17
CA PHE A 341 20.96 -21.94 6.58
C PHE A 341 20.30 -23.16 5.94
N ALA A 342 18.99 -23.10 5.66
CA ALA A 342 18.19 -24.22 5.18
C ALA A 342 17.06 -23.78 4.22
N PRO A 343 17.39 -23.15 3.08
CA PRO A 343 16.38 -22.49 2.22
C PRO A 343 15.34 -23.47 1.67
N VAL A 344 15.71 -24.70 1.36
CA VAL A 344 14.81 -25.70 0.73
C VAL A 344 14.02 -26.48 1.78
N THR A 345 14.72 -27.03 2.80
CA THR A 345 14.13 -27.95 3.77
C THR A 345 13.01 -27.32 4.58
N GLY A 346 13.14 -26.03 4.92
CA GLY A 346 12.15 -25.27 5.69
C GLY A 346 11.38 -24.23 4.89
N ALA A 347 11.38 -24.26 3.56
CA ALA A 347 10.86 -23.20 2.69
C ALA A 347 9.45 -22.72 3.08
N TRP A 348 8.53 -23.63 3.38
CA TRP A 348 7.17 -23.27 3.80
C TRP A 348 7.12 -22.60 5.18
N ALA A 349 7.94 -23.06 6.13
CA ALA A 349 8.03 -22.44 7.45
C ALA A 349 8.60 -21.02 7.34
N TRP A 350 9.63 -20.82 6.53
CA TRP A 350 10.24 -19.52 6.30
C TRP A 350 9.26 -18.58 5.59
N ALA A 351 8.51 -19.09 4.61
CA ALA A 351 7.46 -18.30 3.94
C ALA A 351 6.36 -17.85 4.93
N LEU A 352 5.92 -18.71 5.84
CA LEU A 352 4.95 -18.35 6.87
C LEU A 352 5.50 -17.30 7.84
N LEU A 353 6.72 -17.48 8.35
CA LEU A 353 7.36 -16.52 9.26
C LEU A 353 7.57 -15.15 8.62
N LEU A 354 8.04 -15.11 7.38
CA LEU A 354 8.20 -13.87 6.61
C LEU A 354 6.84 -13.23 6.29
N GLY A 355 5.79 -14.04 6.04
CA GLY A 355 4.43 -13.55 5.87
C GLY A 355 3.88 -12.90 7.13
N VAL A 356 4.12 -13.49 8.31
CA VAL A 356 3.79 -12.88 9.61
C VAL A 356 4.56 -11.58 9.81
N SER A 357 5.87 -11.58 9.55
CA SER A 357 6.71 -10.38 9.66
C SER A 357 6.24 -9.24 8.76
N ASN A 358 5.79 -9.55 7.54
CA ASN A 358 5.27 -8.55 6.59
C ASN A 358 4.03 -7.82 7.11
N CYS A 359 3.35 -8.35 8.13
CA CYS A 359 2.22 -7.70 8.80
C CYS A 359 2.62 -6.53 9.71
N ALA A 360 3.90 -6.17 9.79
CA ALA A 360 4.33 -4.89 10.34
C ALA A 360 3.79 -3.68 9.55
N PHE A 361 3.38 -3.87 8.28
CA PHE A 361 2.75 -2.81 7.48
C PHE A 361 1.38 -2.36 8.03
N PRO A 362 0.37 -3.24 8.24
CA PRO A 362 -0.87 -2.84 8.88
C PRO A 362 -0.67 -2.33 10.31
N LEU A 363 0.34 -2.83 11.04
CA LEU A 363 0.70 -2.30 12.35
C LEU A 363 1.17 -0.85 12.25
N ALA A 364 2.06 -0.52 11.31
CA ALA A 364 2.55 0.84 11.10
C ALA A 364 1.41 1.82 10.81
N LEU A 365 0.46 1.45 9.94
CA LEU A 365 -0.71 2.27 9.63
C LEU A 365 -1.63 2.47 10.84
N THR A 366 -1.85 1.42 11.63
CA THR A 366 -2.62 1.51 12.87
C THR A 366 -1.96 2.46 13.86
N MET A 367 -0.63 2.36 14.03
CA MET A 367 0.13 3.25 14.90
C MET A 367 0.04 4.71 14.46
N VAL A 368 0.07 5.00 13.15
CA VAL A 368 -0.17 6.37 12.62
C VAL A 368 -1.50 6.92 13.11
N GLY A 369 -2.58 6.12 13.04
CA GLY A 369 -3.90 6.52 13.53
C GLY A 369 -3.94 6.76 15.06
N MET A 370 -3.12 6.05 15.83
CA MET A 370 -3.08 6.13 17.29
C MET A 370 -2.16 7.24 17.83
N ARG A 371 -1.24 7.75 17.01
CA ARG A 371 -0.21 8.74 17.44
C ARG A 371 -0.59 10.19 17.12
N ALA A 372 -1.81 10.44 16.69
CA ALA A 372 -2.37 11.78 16.56
C ALA A 372 -3.78 11.82 17.14
N ARG A 373 -4.11 12.93 17.84
CA ARG A 373 -5.41 13.10 18.51
C ARG A 373 -6.48 13.65 17.58
N THR A 374 -6.07 14.47 16.63
CA THR A 374 -6.99 15.16 15.71
C THR A 374 -7.02 14.49 14.35
N SER A 375 -8.16 14.52 13.67
CA SER A 375 -8.26 14.01 12.30
C SER A 375 -7.29 14.71 11.33
N GLY A 376 -7.05 16.01 11.53
CA GLY A 376 -6.05 16.78 10.79
C GLY A 376 -4.62 16.32 11.10
N GLY A 377 -4.32 16.03 12.37
CA GLY A 377 -3.03 15.49 12.80
C GLY A 377 -2.77 14.10 12.23
N VAL A 378 -3.76 13.19 12.27
CA VAL A 378 -3.65 11.87 11.63
C VAL A 378 -3.36 11.99 10.14
N ALA A 379 -4.06 12.89 9.44
CA ALA A 379 -3.87 13.12 8.01
C ALA A 379 -2.46 13.61 7.69
N GLN A 380 -1.96 14.60 8.44
CA GLN A 380 -0.62 15.15 8.25
C GLN A 380 0.47 14.12 8.61
N LEU A 381 0.30 13.39 9.72
CA LEU A 381 1.22 12.33 10.14
C LEU A 381 1.27 11.20 9.14
N SER A 382 0.12 10.77 8.62
CA SER A 382 0.02 9.74 7.58
C SER A 382 0.74 10.18 6.29
N ALA A 383 0.50 11.40 5.83
CA ALA A 383 1.15 11.95 4.65
C ALA A 383 2.67 12.03 4.84
N PHE A 384 3.14 12.53 5.99
CA PHE A 384 4.56 12.62 6.30
C PHE A 384 5.24 11.25 6.40
N ALA A 385 4.67 10.34 7.20
CA ALA A 385 5.26 9.02 7.46
C ALA A 385 5.33 8.19 6.18
N GLN A 386 4.30 8.21 5.34
CA GLN A 386 4.28 7.44 4.09
C GLN A 386 5.17 8.06 3.01
N SER A 387 5.11 9.38 2.79
CA SER A 387 5.95 10.03 1.76
C SER A 387 7.44 9.87 2.09
N THR A 388 7.83 10.18 3.33
CA THR A 388 9.22 10.03 3.80
C THR A 388 9.63 8.55 3.80
N GLY A 389 8.73 7.66 4.24
CA GLY A 389 9.00 6.24 4.27
C GLY A 389 9.21 5.63 2.89
N TYR A 390 8.42 5.99 1.89
CA TYR A 390 8.65 5.53 0.53
C TYR A 390 9.97 6.03 -0.04
N LEU A 391 10.40 7.25 0.28
CA LEU A 391 11.75 7.74 -0.09
C LEU A 391 12.85 6.91 0.56
N ILE A 392 12.72 6.59 1.84
CA ILE A 392 13.67 5.73 2.58
C ILE A 392 13.72 4.33 1.97
N SER A 393 12.63 3.82 1.41
CA SER A 393 12.57 2.46 0.87
C SER A 393 13.25 2.30 -0.51
N ILE A 394 13.57 3.38 -1.21
CA ILE A 394 14.14 3.32 -2.57
C ILE A 394 15.48 2.59 -2.62
N PRO A 395 16.47 2.83 -1.75
CA PRO A 395 17.80 2.22 -1.89
C PRO A 395 17.82 0.72 -1.59
N GLY A 396 16.88 0.20 -0.78
CA GLY A 396 16.92 -1.18 -0.32
C GLY A 396 16.93 -2.22 -1.44
N PRO A 397 15.93 -2.27 -2.33
CA PRO A 397 15.91 -3.22 -3.43
C PRO A 397 17.09 -3.05 -4.42
N ILE A 398 17.59 -1.82 -4.60
CA ILE A 398 18.78 -1.55 -5.43
C ILE A 398 20.01 -2.20 -4.80
N LEU A 399 20.20 -1.99 -3.49
CA LEU A 399 21.32 -2.58 -2.75
C LEU A 399 21.29 -4.11 -2.79
N VAL A 400 20.12 -4.73 -2.67
CA VAL A 400 19.94 -6.17 -2.80
C VAL A 400 20.41 -6.65 -4.18
N GLY A 401 19.97 -5.99 -5.25
CA GLY A 401 20.39 -6.34 -6.62
C GLY A 401 21.90 -6.16 -6.86
N LEU A 402 22.49 -5.08 -6.34
CA LEU A 402 23.94 -4.83 -6.43
C LEU A 402 24.74 -5.86 -5.62
N LEU A 403 24.34 -6.15 -4.39
CA LEU A 403 24.99 -7.15 -3.55
C LEU A 403 24.92 -8.55 -4.18
N TYR A 404 23.76 -8.94 -4.71
CA TYR A 404 23.60 -10.19 -5.44
C TYR A 404 24.58 -10.27 -6.63
N GLN A 405 24.65 -9.21 -7.41
CA GLN A 405 25.55 -9.15 -8.59
C GLN A 405 27.03 -9.24 -8.19
N HIS A 406 27.45 -8.56 -7.13
CA HIS A 406 28.85 -8.53 -6.70
C HIS A 406 29.29 -9.79 -5.95
N SER A 407 28.41 -10.39 -5.15
CA SER A 407 28.73 -11.58 -4.36
C SER A 407 28.51 -12.89 -5.09
N GLY A 408 27.79 -12.88 -6.22
CA GLY A 408 27.40 -14.08 -6.94
C GLY A 408 26.44 -14.99 -6.20
N GLY A 409 25.77 -14.49 -5.14
CA GLY A 409 24.85 -15.29 -4.32
C GLY A 409 23.99 -14.47 -3.36
N TRP A 410 23.13 -15.16 -2.61
CA TRP A 410 22.14 -14.54 -1.72
C TRP A 410 22.64 -14.29 -0.29
N GLY A 411 23.85 -14.72 0.07
CA GLY A 411 24.35 -14.56 1.43
C GLY A 411 24.39 -13.11 1.91
N LEU A 412 25.03 -12.22 1.15
CA LEU A 412 25.09 -10.78 1.49
C LEU A 412 23.73 -10.08 1.41
N PRO A 413 22.88 -10.31 0.38
CA PRO A 413 21.52 -9.77 0.37
C PRO A 413 20.68 -10.19 1.58
N ILE A 414 20.68 -11.46 1.97
CA ILE A 414 19.93 -11.95 3.15
C ILE A 414 20.48 -11.34 4.44
N LEU A 415 21.80 -11.19 4.55
CA LEU A 415 22.42 -10.51 5.68
C LEU A 415 21.99 -9.05 5.76
N LEU A 416 21.96 -8.31 4.64
CA LEU A 416 21.45 -6.95 4.59
C LEU A 416 20.00 -6.88 5.08
N MET A 417 19.13 -7.77 4.58
CA MET A 417 17.73 -7.81 4.99
C MET A 417 17.58 -8.09 6.50
N SER A 418 18.39 -9.01 7.04
CA SER A 418 18.43 -9.31 8.47
C SER A 418 18.90 -8.11 9.29
N LEU A 419 19.95 -7.42 8.83
CA LEU A 419 20.46 -6.23 9.52
C LEU A 419 19.46 -5.08 9.51
N LEU A 420 18.67 -4.89 8.45
CA LEU A 420 17.62 -3.89 8.39
C LEU A 420 16.46 -4.15 9.35
N MET A 421 16.23 -5.42 9.76
CA MET A 421 15.23 -5.76 10.77
C MET A 421 15.56 -5.16 12.14
N VAL A 422 16.83 -5.03 12.51
CA VAL A 422 17.24 -4.51 13.82
C VAL A 422 16.82 -3.03 13.99
N PRO A 423 17.24 -2.09 13.12
CA PRO A 423 16.74 -0.71 13.21
C PRO A 423 15.23 -0.62 13.05
N GLN A 424 14.59 -1.47 12.22
CA GLN A 424 13.13 -1.52 12.09
C GLN A 424 12.47 -1.83 13.43
N MET A 425 12.95 -2.83 14.17
CA MET A 425 12.44 -3.15 15.51
C MET A 425 12.66 -2.00 16.49
N VAL A 426 13.86 -1.42 16.51
CA VAL A 426 14.19 -0.31 17.42
C VAL A 426 13.26 0.88 17.20
N VAL A 427 13.19 1.38 15.97
CA VAL A 427 12.34 2.54 15.65
C VAL A 427 10.85 2.22 15.81
N GLY A 428 10.43 0.99 15.51
CA GLY A 428 9.06 0.54 15.71
C GLY A 428 8.66 0.49 17.19
N VAL A 429 9.56 0.06 18.08
CA VAL A 429 9.36 0.13 19.54
C VAL A 429 9.29 1.58 20.02
N LEU A 430 10.12 2.47 19.48
CA LEU A 430 10.07 3.91 19.80
C LEU A 430 8.74 4.53 19.35
N ALA A 431 8.30 4.24 18.14
CA ALA A 431 7.01 4.68 17.60
C ALA A 431 5.81 4.09 18.35
N GLY A 432 6.00 2.89 18.93
CA GLY A 432 4.99 2.19 19.74
C GLY A 432 4.82 2.72 21.17
N ARG A 433 5.56 3.76 21.58
CA ARG A 433 5.38 4.41 22.89
C ARG A 433 4.07 5.19 22.93
N ASP A 434 3.45 5.27 24.10
CA ASP A 434 2.20 6.02 24.28
C ASP A 434 2.47 7.53 24.34
N ARG A 435 2.65 8.15 23.16
CA ARG A 435 2.88 9.59 22.96
C ARG A 435 2.20 10.03 21.66
N THR A 436 1.62 11.23 21.66
CA THR A 436 1.04 11.82 20.43
C THR A 436 1.94 12.91 19.87
N VAL A 437 1.83 13.15 18.56
CA VAL A 437 2.63 14.18 17.88
C VAL A 437 2.26 15.59 18.35
N GLU A 438 1.00 15.79 18.75
CA GLU A 438 0.52 17.05 19.31
C GLU A 438 1.22 17.39 20.63
N ASP A 439 1.37 16.40 21.55
CA ASP A 439 2.04 16.60 22.84
C ASP A 439 3.53 16.99 22.66
N GLU A 440 4.19 16.38 21.67
CA GLU A 440 5.61 16.65 21.41
C GLU A 440 5.87 18.01 20.76
N VAL A 441 4.90 18.50 19.96
CA VAL A 441 5.02 19.80 19.26
C VAL A 441 4.65 20.96 20.19
N THR A 442 3.73 20.75 21.14
CA THR A 442 3.33 21.78 22.12
C THR A 442 4.30 21.89 23.30
N ALA A 443 5.06 20.85 23.60
CA ALA A 443 6.02 20.81 24.70
C ALA A 443 7.38 21.46 24.36
N ARG A 444 7.57 21.95 23.15
CA ARG A 444 8.79 22.62 22.64
C ARG A 444 8.43 23.99 22.09
#